data_b0698439b1671666e42a6d6bbd5437be
#
_entry.id   b0698439b1671666e42a6d6bbd5437be
#
_cell.length_a   1.000
_cell.length_b   1.000
_cell.length_c   1.000
_cell.angle_alpha   90.00
_cell.angle_beta   90.00
_cell.angle_gamma   90.00
#
_symmetry.space_group_name_H-M   'P 1'
#
loop_
_entity.id
_entity.type
_entity.pdbx_description
1 polymer ?
#
loop_
_entity_poly.entity_id
_entity_poly.type
_entity_poly.pdbx_seq_one_letter_code
_entity_poly.pdbx_strand_id
1 'polypeptide(L)'
;MRYYLLLLLFIVSLLSCKDDDPIIHRVDPDFSGEGNTVNDIDMTIQLVDLFSAATLDQYYLWIDDQGRLDMVEAVFDPDTCRHPAAALSRVLSKEDRWTELIEKATEREEYWNGNGTSTGMDVIPYLLDQVSHRVFFVITYVHPGSPADKAGLKRGDIFDRMDGSYITDKNYQNFYNNSYSMKLGLAEFKNNGAFEELDKTVTIVPVKDYLEPVIMTKVFDVDGTKKVGYLHYTSFTDSVNSLISSMDYFKEQGASELIIDLRYNGGGYVSTCIALGSMMAPKAAVENGEVFNTDVYNKLLTEYYTKNSTINGYFEKKYAEHNPEFKKIYFLVSKHTASSSELLMVGLNAYMDVTVIGEKTHGKFCTGMLMRPSHIFTKEFYNIYKEGFKDWGMYVMVGSFADKNGYNASRPDGYTPNTILKDDPFDGFDLGDPHETLLREALEQAGMKINNFDAPTRAIMPSQMYEAIPVERPAYNIKKTTTLPYSIY
;
A
#
# COMPACT_ATOMS: atom_id res chain seq x y z
N MET A 1 31.35 41.66 -4.30
CA MET A 1 31.24 41.80 -2.84
C MET A 1 29.78 41.70 -2.44
N ARG A 2 29.17 40.48 -2.52
CA ARG A 2 27.82 40.13 -2.04
C ARG A 2 27.64 38.63 -2.03
N TYR A 3 28.52 37.96 -1.27
CA TYR A 3 28.44 36.53 -0.99
C TYR A 3 28.78 36.34 0.50
N TYR A 4 27.91 36.73 1.39
CA TYR A 4 27.95 36.36 2.81
C TYR A 4 26.59 36.68 3.41
N LEU A 5 25.60 35.80 3.24
CA LEU A 5 24.45 35.70 4.13
C LEU A 5 23.64 34.43 3.87
N LEU A 6 24.30 33.26 3.96
CA LEU A 6 23.62 31.96 3.96
C LEU A 6 24.45 30.95 4.73
N LEU A 7 24.82 31.33 5.94
CA LEU A 7 25.51 30.43 6.86
C LEU A 7 25.12 30.79 8.30
N LEU A 8 23.92 30.44 8.70
CA LEU A 8 23.51 30.37 10.13
C LEU A 8 22.01 30.07 10.22
N LEU A 9 21.69 28.78 10.07
CA LEU A 9 20.46 28.18 10.62
C LEU A 9 20.51 26.66 10.40
N PHE A 10 21.59 26.03 10.90
CA PHE A 10 21.68 24.60 11.03
C PHE A 10 22.10 24.28 12.45
N ILE A 11 21.19 24.49 13.39
CA ILE A 11 21.26 23.86 14.72
C ILE A 11 19.81 23.67 15.18
N VAL A 12 19.50 22.40 15.51
CA VAL A 12 18.33 21.94 16.25
C VAL A 12 17.06 21.70 15.42
N SER A 13 16.95 20.51 14.89
CA SER A 13 15.72 19.73 15.02
C SER A 13 16.02 18.24 14.79
N LEU A 14 16.72 17.65 15.74
CA LEU A 14 16.62 16.22 16.01
C LEU A 14 15.30 16.02 16.77
N LEU A 15 14.17 15.91 16.05
CA LEU A 15 12.90 15.35 16.54
C LEU A 15 11.85 15.57 15.45
N SER A 16 11.44 14.50 14.84
CA SER A 16 10.42 14.32 13.82
C SER A 16 11.01 13.97 12.46
N CYS A 17 11.07 12.67 12.18
CA CYS A 17 11.05 12.19 10.81
C CYS A 17 9.66 12.49 10.24
N LYS A 18 9.45 13.73 9.84
CA LYS A 18 8.59 14.01 8.70
C LYS A 18 9.47 13.71 7.51
N ASP A 19 8.99 12.86 6.61
CA ASP A 19 9.58 12.71 5.29
C ASP A 19 9.58 14.11 4.66
N ASP A 20 10.68 14.84 4.81
CA ASP A 20 10.86 16.12 4.13
C ASP A 20 11.08 15.76 2.67
N ASP A 21 10.04 15.92 1.86
CA ASP A 21 10.12 15.74 0.42
C ASP A 21 11.32 16.52 -0.14
N PRO A 22 12.21 15.89 -0.92
CA PRO A 22 13.36 16.56 -1.47
C PRO A 22 12.91 17.60 -2.48
N ILE A 23 12.83 18.85 -2.06
CA ILE A 23 12.53 19.96 -2.97
C ILE A 23 13.84 20.32 -3.68
N ILE A 24 13.98 19.87 -4.93
CA ILE A 24 15.21 20.09 -5.70
C ILE A 24 15.22 21.49 -6.29
N HIS A 25 14.16 21.88 -6.96
CA HIS A 25 13.95 23.20 -7.51
C HIS A 25 12.48 23.58 -7.41
N ARG A 26 12.21 24.79 -6.88
CA ARG A 26 10.88 25.37 -6.96
C ARG A 26 10.74 26.10 -8.29
N VAL A 27 9.66 25.81 -8.98
CA VAL A 27 9.33 26.40 -10.27
C VAL A 27 8.54 27.69 -10.06
N ASP A 28 8.90 28.73 -10.79
CA ASP A 28 8.13 29.98 -10.91
C ASP A 28 7.79 30.16 -12.39
N PRO A 29 6.69 29.56 -12.86
CA PRO A 29 6.33 29.59 -14.28
C PRO A 29 6.03 31.02 -14.71
N ASP A 30 6.40 31.38 -15.93
CA ASP A 30 5.91 32.60 -16.57
C ASP A 30 4.44 32.38 -16.99
N PHE A 31 3.57 32.59 -16.01
CA PHE A 31 2.13 32.34 -16.13
C PHE A 31 1.40 33.67 -16.04
N SER A 32 0.92 34.20 -17.14
CA SER A 32 0.25 35.51 -17.20
C SER A 32 -1.13 35.49 -16.54
N GLY A 33 -1.75 34.33 -16.34
CA GLY A 33 -3.12 34.21 -15.83
C GLY A 33 -4.18 34.81 -16.76
N GLU A 34 -3.77 35.39 -17.89
CA GLU A 34 -4.66 35.91 -18.89
C GLU A 34 -5.10 34.75 -19.79
N GLY A 35 -6.27 34.19 -19.50
CA GLY A 35 -6.92 33.26 -20.43
C GLY A 35 -7.05 33.92 -21.79
N ASN A 36 -6.31 33.43 -22.76
CA ASN A 36 -6.52 33.87 -24.14
C ASN A 36 -7.96 33.56 -24.52
N THR A 37 -8.69 34.58 -24.87
CA THR A 37 -10.12 34.57 -25.23
C THR A 37 -10.51 33.65 -26.39
N VAL A 38 -9.57 32.88 -26.93
CA VAL A 38 -9.77 31.98 -28.06
C VAL A 38 -9.93 30.52 -27.64
N ASN A 39 -9.46 30.13 -26.45
CA ASN A 39 -9.62 28.78 -25.92
C ASN A 39 -9.93 28.87 -24.43
N ASP A 40 -11.20 28.68 -24.05
CA ASP A 40 -11.67 28.58 -22.67
C ASP A 40 -11.06 27.37 -21.92
N ILE A 41 -9.73 27.34 -21.74
CA ILE A 41 -9.13 26.40 -20.81
C ILE A 41 -9.30 27.00 -19.43
N ASP A 42 -9.93 26.21 -18.57
CA ASP A 42 -10.02 26.55 -17.16
C ASP A 42 -8.60 26.76 -16.59
N MET A 43 -8.37 27.87 -15.94
CA MET A 43 -7.12 28.21 -15.27
C MET A 43 -6.63 27.08 -14.37
N THR A 44 -7.54 26.38 -13.71
CA THR A 44 -7.22 25.21 -12.90
C THR A 44 -6.53 24.11 -13.70
N ILE A 45 -7.01 23.84 -14.91
CA ILE A 45 -6.41 22.83 -15.79
C ILE A 45 -5.00 23.23 -16.19
N GLN A 46 -4.78 24.49 -16.56
CA GLN A 46 -3.45 25.00 -16.90
C GLN A 46 -2.46 24.88 -15.72
N LEU A 47 -2.91 25.21 -14.51
CA LEU A 47 -2.10 25.09 -13.30
C LEU A 47 -1.76 23.62 -12.98
N VAL A 48 -2.71 22.71 -13.18
CA VAL A 48 -2.50 21.27 -13.00
C VAL A 48 -1.57 20.70 -14.05
N ASP A 49 -1.62 21.18 -15.30
CA ASP A 49 -0.68 20.79 -16.35
C ASP A 49 0.75 21.22 -16.02
N LEU A 50 0.95 22.47 -15.65
CA LEU A 50 2.25 22.99 -15.21
C LEU A 50 2.79 22.23 -14.00
N PHE A 51 1.92 21.94 -13.02
CA PHE A 51 2.28 21.14 -11.86
C PHE A 51 2.71 19.73 -12.26
N SER A 52 1.96 19.11 -13.19
CA SER A 52 2.23 17.74 -13.63
C SER A 52 3.55 17.65 -14.39
N ALA A 53 3.78 18.57 -15.33
CA ALA A 53 5.02 18.62 -16.09
C ALA A 53 6.24 18.82 -15.18
N ALA A 54 6.20 19.81 -14.29
CA ALA A 54 7.29 20.13 -13.38
C ALA A 54 7.55 19.01 -12.35
N THR A 55 6.51 18.28 -11.94
CA THR A 55 6.66 17.13 -11.05
C THR A 55 7.36 15.97 -11.77
N LEU A 56 6.94 15.66 -12.99
CA LEU A 56 7.54 14.57 -13.78
C LEU A 56 8.99 14.88 -14.14
N ASP A 57 9.29 16.09 -14.57
CA ASP A 57 10.65 16.52 -14.93
C ASP A 57 11.64 16.30 -13.79
N GLN A 58 11.25 16.64 -12.57
CA GLN A 58 12.16 16.58 -11.42
C GLN A 58 12.19 15.21 -10.72
N TYR A 59 11.04 14.56 -10.58
CA TYR A 59 10.86 13.45 -9.64
C TYR A 59 10.63 12.11 -10.30
N TYR A 60 10.21 12.06 -11.56
CA TYR A 60 9.79 10.81 -12.18
C TYR A 60 10.95 9.85 -12.40
N LEU A 61 10.85 8.62 -11.89
CA LEU A 61 11.90 7.60 -11.94
C LEU A 61 12.45 7.36 -13.37
N TRP A 62 11.58 7.35 -14.35
CA TRP A 62 11.92 7.04 -15.75
C TRP A 62 12.07 8.29 -16.63
N ILE A 63 12.25 9.47 -16.06
CA ILE A 63 12.35 10.72 -16.86
C ILE A 63 13.58 10.73 -17.79
N ASP A 64 14.65 10.04 -17.37
CA ASP A 64 15.90 9.95 -18.15
C ASP A 64 15.81 8.99 -19.35
N ASP A 65 14.70 8.26 -19.53
CA ASP A 65 14.48 7.44 -20.72
C ASP A 65 14.49 8.32 -21.96
N GLN A 66 15.08 7.81 -23.05
CA GLN A 66 15.25 8.56 -24.30
C GLN A 66 13.93 9.17 -24.81
N GLY A 67 13.90 10.49 -24.98
CA GLY A 67 12.78 11.26 -25.49
C GLY A 67 11.59 11.42 -24.54
N ARG A 68 11.70 10.98 -23.28
CA ARG A 68 10.58 11.09 -22.32
C ARG A 68 10.34 12.53 -21.88
N LEU A 69 11.41 13.29 -21.62
CA LEU A 69 11.28 14.71 -21.26
C LEU A 69 10.60 15.49 -22.39
N ASP A 70 11.02 15.29 -23.65
CA ASP A 70 10.39 15.92 -24.82
C ASP A 70 8.89 15.55 -24.92
N MET A 71 8.53 14.31 -24.56
CA MET A 71 7.13 13.88 -24.50
C MET A 71 6.34 14.61 -23.40
N VAL A 72 6.93 14.79 -22.23
CA VAL A 72 6.31 15.51 -21.11
C VAL A 72 6.03 16.95 -21.52
N GLU A 73 7.01 17.64 -22.06
CA GLU A 73 6.87 19.02 -22.54
C GLU A 73 5.80 19.15 -23.65
N ALA A 74 5.78 18.22 -24.62
CA ALA A 74 4.82 18.25 -25.72
C ALA A 74 3.38 17.90 -25.30
N VAL A 75 3.21 17.11 -24.25
CA VAL A 75 1.89 16.61 -23.84
C VAL A 75 1.24 17.50 -22.78
N PHE A 76 2.05 18.07 -21.87
CA PHE A 76 1.60 19.02 -20.86
C PHE A 76 1.86 20.48 -21.28
N ASP A 77 1.38 20.84 -22.46
CA ASP A 77 1.39 22.20 -22.94
C ASP A 77 0.14 22.94 -22.39
N PRO A 78 0.30 23.94 -21.53
CA PRO A 78 -0.82 24.62 -20.87
C PRO A 78 -1.77 25.33 -21.86
N ASP A 79 -1.31 25.60 -23.07
CA ASP A 79 -2.15 26.21 -24.12
C ASP A 79 -3.04 25.19 -24.84
N THR A 80 -2.67 23.92 -24.85
CA THR A 80 -3.32 22.88 -25.64
C THR A 80 -3.84 21.70 -24.83
N CYS A 81 -3.25 21.38 -23.69
CA CYS A 81 -3.71 20.28 -22.83
C CYS A 81 -5.06 20.62 -22.20
N ARG A 82 -6.01 19.69 -22.30
CA ARG A 82 -7.38 19.84 -21.75
C ARG A 82 -7.70 18.76 -20.71
N HIS A 83 -6.88 17.71 -20.66
CA HIS A 83 -7.13 16.52 -19.84
C HIS A 83 -5.83 16.02 -19.21
N PRO A 84 -5.35 16.64 -18.09
CA PRO A 84 -4.09 16.29 -17.46
C PRO A 84 -3.94 14.80 -17.12
N ALA A 85 -5.00 14.15 -16.65
CA ALA A 85 -4.96 12.72 -16.34
C ALA A 85 -4.78 11.84 -17.59
N ALA A 86 -5.41 12.22 -18.72
CA ALA A 86 -5.21 11.54 -20.01
C ALA A 86 -3.82 11.83 -20.58
N ALA A 87 -3.33 13.05 -20.40
CA ALA A 87 -1.97 13.45 -20.75
C ALA A 87 -0.94 12.61 -19.98
N LEU A 88 -1.11 12.47 -18.68
CA LEU A 88 -0.26 11.65 -17.81
C LEU A 88 -0.12 10.22 -18.35
N SER A 89 -1.23 9.57 -18.69
CA SER A 89 -1.22 8.18 -19.18
C SER A 89 -0.40 7.98 -20.47
N ARG A 90 -0.16 9.04 -21.24
CA ARG A 90 0.60 9.00 -22.51
C ARG A 90 2.11 9.05 -22.30
N VAL A 91 2.56 9.63 -21.17
CA VAL A 91 3.98 9.86 -20.89
C VAL A 91 4.57 8.86 -19.90
N LEU A 92 3.74 8.07 -19.20
CA LEU A 92 4.22 7.08 -18.25
C LEU A 92 4.98 5.94 -18.94
N SER A 93 5.99 5.41 -18.25
CA SER A 93 6.64 4.15 -18.61
C SER A 93 5.64 2.99 -18.58
N LYS A 94 5.86 1.99 -19.42
CA LYS A 94 5.07 0.75 -19.41
C LYS A 94 5.20 -0.03 -18.11
N GLU A 95 6.31 0.17 -17.39
CA GLU A 95 6.56 -0.44 -16.08
C GLU A 95 5.83 0.30 -14.95
N ASP A 96 5.46 1.56 -15.18
CA ASP A 96 4.74 2.37 -14.21
C ASP A 96 3.25 2.08 -14.23
N ARG A 97 2.77 1.51 -13.15
CA ARG A 97 1.34 1.20 -12.91
C ARG A 97 0.74 2.04 -11.79
N TRP A 98 1.51 2.96 -11.19
CA TRP A 98 1.17 3.59 -9.91
C TRP A 98 1.19 5.11 -9.90
N THR A 99 1.93 5.77 -10.81
CA THR A 99 1.92 7.22 -10.91
C THR A 99 0.53 7.71 -11.31
N GLU A 100 -0.02 8.64 -10.53
CA GLU A 100 -1.36 9.16 -10.73
C GLU A 100 -1.48 10.62 -10.32
N LEU A 101 -2.44 11.30 -10.92
CA LEU A 101 -2.86 12.65 -10.56
C LEU A 101 -4.10 12.57 -9.66
N ILE A 102 -4.09 13.28 -8.53
CA ILE A 102 -5.09 13.18 -7.46
C ILE A 102 -5.70 14.55 -7.21
N GLU A 103 -7.01 14.68 -7.39
CA GLU A 103 -7.72 15.94 -7.15
C GLU A 103 -7.92 16.25 -5.66
N LYS A 104 -8.10 15.20 -4.83
CA LYS A 104 -8.33 15.30 -3.39
C LYS A 104 -7.20 14.63 -2.61
N ALA A 105 -6.03 15.20 -2.73
CA ALA A 105 -4.83 14.59 -2.20
C ALA A 105 -4.79 14.54 -0.66
N THR A 106 -5.45 15.49 0.03
CA THR A 106 -5.57 15.48 1.50
C THR A 106 -6.43 14.30 1.98
N GLU A 107 -7.58 14.06 1.33
CA GLU A 107 -8.45 12.93 1.65
C GLU A 107 -7.75 11.59 1.42
N ARG A 108 -6.91 11.53 0.38
CA ARG A 108 -6.10 10.36 0.06
C ARG A 108 -5.02 10.07 1.11
N GLU A 109 -4.33 11.10 1.56
CA GLU A 109 -3.30 11.00 2.60
C GLU A 109 -3.90 10.57 3.95
N GLU A 110 -5.06 11.12 4.34
CA GLU A 110 -5.81 10.66 5.50
C GLU A 110 -6.16 9.17 5.41
N TYR A 111 -6.60 8.71 4.23
CA TYR A 111 -6.89 7.30 3.99
C TYR A 111 -5.64 6.41 4.18
N TRP A 112 -4.49 6.82 3.64
CA TRP A 112 -3.23 6.07 3.79
C TRP A 112 -2.78 5.98 5.26
N ASN A 113 -3.09 7.00 6.05
CA ASN A 113 -2.80 7.04 7.48
C ASN A 113 -3.81 6.25 8.34
N GLY A 114 -4.71 5.49 7.72
CA GLY A 114 -5.73 4.72 8.42
C GLY A 114 -6.90 5.55 8.94
N ASN A 115 -6.95 6.86 8.63
CA ASN A 115 -8.01 7.78 9.06
C ASN A 115 -9.12 7.97 7.99
N GLY A 116 -9.15 7.10 7.00
CA GLY A 116 -10.18 7.12 5.95
C GLY A 116 -11.54 6.63 6.44
N THR A 117 -12.58 6.95 5.66
CA THR A 117 -13.91 6.38 5.89
C THR A 117 -13.90 4.92 5.47
N SER A 118 -14.25 4.01 6.39
CA SER A 118 -14.17 2.57 6.18
C SER A 118 -15.30 1.81 6.86
N THR A 119 -15.64 0.65 6.31
CA THR A 119 -16.46 -0.38 6.97
C THR A 119 -15.66 -1.23 7.96
N GLY A 120 -14.33 -1.22 7.83
CA GLY A 120 -13.42 -2.08 8.59
C GLY A 120 -13.35 -3.52 8.12
N MET A 121 -13.91 -3.86 6.96
CA MET A 121 -13.73 -5.17 6.34
C MET A 121 -12.94 -5.04 5.04
N ASP A 122 -12.12 -6.04 4.79
CA ASP A 122 -11.45 -6.23 3.51
C ASP A 122 -12.13 -7.36 2.74
N VAL A 123 -12.24 -7.22 1.43
CA VAL A 123 -13.02 -8.11 0.58
C VAL A 123 -12.34 -8.41 -0.75
N ILE A 124 -12.63 -9.57 -1.31
CA ILE A 124 -12.24 -9.94 -2.68
C ILE A 124 -13.52 -10.23 -3.48
N PRO A 125 -13.73 -9.58 -4.64
CA PRO A 125 -14.83 -9.89 -5.55
C PRO A 125 -14.46 -11.08 -6.44
N TYR A 126 -15.45 -11.93 -6.65
CA TYR A 126 -15.39 -13.06 -7.56
C TYR A 126 -16.52 -13.00 -8.57
N LEU A 127 -16.24 -13.36 -9.82
CA LEU A 127 -17.28 -13.53 -10.83
C LEU A 127 -18.06 -14.81 -10.54
N LEU A 128 -19.37 -14.70 -10.30
CA LEU A 128 -20.22 -15.85 -10.03
C LEU A 128 -20.50 -16.67 -11.31
N ASP A 129 -20.84 -15.96 -12.37
CA ASP A 129 -21.02 -16.58 -13.70
C ASP A 129 -20.84 -15.54 -14.82
N GLN A 130 -20.40 -16.03 -15.98
CA GLN A 130 -20.12 -15.19 -17.15
C GLN A 130 -21.37 -14.74 -17.91
N VAL A 131 -22.53 -15.36 -17.70
CA VAL A 131 -23.76 -15.07 -18.42
C VAL A 131 -24.52 -13.92 -17.78
N SER A 132 -24.73 -14.01 -16.46
CA SER A 132 -25.39 -12.94 -15.69
C SER A 132 -24.48 -11.81 -15.29
N HIS A 133 -23.15 -11.97 -15.44
CA HIS A 133 -22.14 -11.03 -14.97
C HIS A 133 -22.25 -10.72 -13.48
N ARG A 134 -22.86 -11.60 -12.70
CA ARG A 134 -23.00 -11.45 -11.24
C ARG A 134 -21.66 -11.61 -10.56
N VAL A 135 -21.47 -10.82 -9.51
CA VAL A 135 -20.28 -10.79 -8.66
C VAL A 135 -20.72 -11.04 -7.23
N PHE A 136 -19.95 -11.81 -6.50
CA PHE A 136 -20.06 -11.89 -5.06
C PHE A 136 -18.75 -11.47 -4.41
N PHE A 137 -18.84 -10.90 -3.22
CA PHE A 137 -17.71 -10.54 -2.41
C PHE A 137 -17.49 -11.57 -1.29
N VAL A 138 -16.23 -11.87 -1.01
CA VAL A 138 -15.81 -12.67 0.12
C VAL A 138 -15.03 -11.78 1.10
N ILE A 139 -15.43 -11.81 2.35
CA ILE A 139 -14.71 -11.09 3.41
C ILE A 139 -13.42 -11.83 3.75
N THR A 140 -12.30 -11.17 3.61
CA THR A 140 -10.96 -11.74 3.88
C THR A 140 -10.54 -11.56 5.33
N TYR A 141 -10.83 -10.41 5.91
CA TYR A 141 -10.71 -10.15 7.34
C TYR A 141 -11.58 -8.96 7.75
N VAL A 142 -11.76 -8.80 9.06
CA VAL A 142 -12.50 -7.69 9.66
C VAL A 142 -11.66 -7.07 10.78
N HIS A 143 -11.56 -5.75 10.80
CA HIS A 143 -10.92 -5.02 11.89
C HIS A 143 -11.76 -5.11 13.16
N PRO A 144 -11.17 -5.49 14.31
CA PRO A 144 -11.84 -5.51 15.60
C PRO A 144 -12.45 -4.14 15.95
N GLY A 145 -13.68 -4.13 16.45
CA GLY A 145 -14.40 -2.92 16.84
C GLY A 145 -14.96 -2.08 15.69
N SER A 146 -14.71 -2.45 14.45
CA SER A 146 -15.21 -1.76 13.25
C SER A 146 -16.73 -1.90 13.07
N PRO A 147 -17.34 -1.14 12.14
CA PRO A 147 -18.75 -1.34 11.77
C PRO A 147 -19.06 -2.76 11.31
N ALA A 148 -18.19 -3.39 10.53
CA ALA A 148 -18.36 -4.77 10.07
C ALA A 148 -18.30 -5.78 11.23
N ASP A 149 -17.36 -5.61 12.16
CA ASP A 149 -17.26 -6.43 13.37
C ASP A 149 -18.50 -6.31 14.26
N LYS A 150 -18.96 -5.08 14.53
CA LYS A 150 -20.19 -4.83 15.28
C LYS A 150 -21.45 -5.40 14.62
N ALA A 151 -21.42 -5.53 13.28
CA ALA A 151 -22.48 -6.17 12.52
C ALA A 151 -22.39 -7.70 12.51
N GLY A 152 -21.37 -8.28 13.12
CA GLY A 152 -21.13 -9.73 13.23
C GLY A 152 -20.64 -10.38 11.95
N LEU A 153 -20.04 -9.60 11.05
CA LEU A 153 -19.39 -10.11 9.84
C LEU A 153 -17.98 -10.63 10.17
N LYS A 154 -17.54 -11.65 9.42
CA LYS A 154 -16.25 -12.31 9.65
C LYS A 154 -15.67 -12.85 8.34
N ARG A 155 -14.41 -13.30 8.40
CA ARG A 155 -13.72 -13.98 7.29
C ARG A 155 -14.58 -15.11 6.75
N GLY A 156 -14.66 -15.19 5.43
CA GLY A 156 -15.40 -16.20 4.69
C GLY A 156 -16.89 -15.91 4.54
N ASP A 157 -17.43 -14.84 5.16
CA ASP A 157 -18.79 -14.41 4.86
C ASP A 157 -18.86 -13.86 3.42
N ILE A 158 -20.00 -14.09 2.78
CA ILE A 158 -20.23 -13.74 1.37
C ILE A 158 -21.42 -12.79 1.28
N PHE A 159 -21.34 -11.81 0.39
CA PHE A 159 -22.49 -11.01 -0.03
C PHE A 159 -22.45 -10.77 -1.55
N ASP A 160 -23.63 -10.76 -2.18
CA ASP A 160 -23.79 -10.61 -3.62
C ASP A 160 -24.81 -9.54 -4.00
N ARG A 161 -25.37 -8.85 -3.01
CA ARG A 161 -26.33 -7.76 -3.18
C ARG A 161 -25.96 -6.56 -2.32
N MET A 162 -26.16 -5.37 -2.87
CA MET A 162 -25.99 -4.10 -2.19
C MET A 162 -27.22 -3.25 -2.45
N ASP A 163 -27.90 -2.78 -1.37
CA ASP A 163 -29.10 -1.97 -1.40
C ASP A 163 -30.24 -2.58 -2.23
N GLY A 164 -30.37 -3.92 -2.15
CA GLY A 164 -31.39 -4.71 -2.83
C GLY A 164 -31.06 -5.04 -4.30
N SER A 165 -29.96 -4.55 -4.84
CA SER A 165 -29.53 -4.84 -6.22
C SER A 165 -28.39 -5.85 -6.25
N TYR A 166 -28.37 -6.70 -7.26
CA TYR A 166 -27.25 -7.61 -7.49
C TYR A 166 -25.98 -6.83 -7.81
N ILE A 167 -24.86 -7.32 -7.25
CA ILE A 167 -23.52 -6.84 -7.59
C ILE A 167 -23.10 -7.52 -8.91
N THR A 168 -22.53 -6.74 -9.81
CA THR A 168 -22.12 -7.17 -11.15
C THR A 168 -20.70 -6.65 -11.45
N ASP A 169 -20.10 -7.13 -12.54
CA ASP A 169 -18.83 -6.64 -13.08
C ASP A 169 -18.83 -5.13 -13.44
N LYS A 170 -20.02 -4.52 -13.58
CA LYS A 170 -20.18 -3.09 -13.89
C LYS A 170 -20.32 -2.20 -12.66
N ASN A 171 -20.79 -2.74 -11.52
CA ASN A 171 -21.11 -1.93 -10.35
C ASN A 171 -20.36 -2.33 -9.06
N TYR A 172 -19.57 -3.41 -9.06
CA TYR A 172 -18.86 -3.89 -7.86
C TYR A 172 -17.92 -2.84 -7.25
N GLN A 173 -17.40 -1.92 -8.06
CA GLN A 173 -16.53 -0.84 -7.57
C GLN A 173 -17.28 0.17 -6.69
N ASN A 174 -18.62 0.25 -6.79
CA ASN A 174 -19.42 1.13 -5.93
C ASN A 174 -19.28 0.77 -4.44
N PHE A 175 -18.95 -0.48 -4.12
CA PHE A 175 -18.68 -0.90 -2.75
C PHE A 175 -17.50 -0.13 -2.14
N TYR A 176 -16.41 0.03 -2.89
CA TYR A 176 -15.19 0.70 -2.41
C TYR A 176 -15.32 2.22 -2.32
N ASN A 177 -16.23 2.79 -3.11
CA ASN A 177 -16.43 4.23 -3.18
C ASN A 177 -17.59 4.71 -2.29
N ASN A 178 -18.24 3.80 -1.57
CA ASN A 178 -19.41 4.15 -0.79
C ASN A 178 -19.03 4.61 0.63
N SER A 179 -19.28 5.89 0.91
CA SER A 179 -19.15 6.48 2.25
C SER A 179 -20.47 6.56 3.02
N TYR A 180 -21.54 6.02 2.45
CA TYR A 180 -22.89 6.04 3.04
C TYR A 180 -23.29 4.66 3.59
N SER A 181 -24.44 4.60 4.27
CA SER A 181 -25.04 3.35 4.73
C SER A 181 -25.28 2.40 3.56
N MET A 182 -24.86 1.15 3.72
CA MET A 182 -25.05 0.06 2.76
C MET A 182 -25.84 -1.08 3.40
N LYS A 183 -26.82 -1.64 2.67
CA LYS A 183 -27.52 -2.86 3.05
C LYS A 183 -27.00 -4.02 2.21
N LEU A 184 -26.21 -4.90 2.82
CA LEU A 184 -25.60 -6.05 2.16
C LEU A 184 -26.52 -7.27 2.25
N GLY A 185 -26.84 -7.92 1.12
CA GLY A 185 -27.55 -9.20 1.08
C GLY A 185 -26.54 -10.35 1.13
N LEU A 186 -26.66 -11.20 2.15
CA LEU A 186 -25.72 -12.29 2.37
C LEU A 186 -26.04 -13.50 1.48
N ALA A 187 -25.00 -14.31 1.24
CA ALA A 187 -25.06 -15.55 0.50
C ALA A 187 -24.13 -16.60 1.12
N GLU A 188 -24.28 -17.86 0.72
CA GLU A 188 -23.38 -18.94 1.13
C GLU A 188 -23.20 -19.98 0.02
N PHE A 189 -22.14 -20.76 0.12
CA PHE A 189 -22.02 -22.00 -0.64
C PHE A 189 -22.50 -23.18 0.23
N LYS A 190 -23.32 -24.03 -0.36
CA LYS A 190 -23.72 -25.30 0.25
C LYS A 190 -22.62 -26.36 0.13
N ASN A 191 -22.71 -27.43 0.92
CA ASN A 191 -21.74 -28.55 0.87
C ASN A 191 -21.60 -29.21 -0.52
N ASN A 192 -22.58 -29.03 -1.38
CA ASN A 192 -22.55 -29.51 -2.77
C ASN A 192 -21.97 -28.49 -3.76
N GLY A 193 -21.44 -27.35 -3.28
CA GLY A 193 -20.90 -26.28 -4.08
C GLY A 193 -21.94 -25.32 -4.69
N ALA A 194 -23.24 -25.51 -4.43
CA ALA A 194 -24.26 -24.60 -4.95
C ALA A 194 -24.24 -23.26 -4.20
N PHE A 195 -24.28 -22.17 -4.96
CA PHE A 195 -24.42 -20.83 -4.43
C PHE A 195 -25.88 -20.57 -4.05
N GLU A 196 -26.12 -20.10 -2.82
CA GLU A 196 -27.45 -19.83 -2.32
C GLU A 196 -27.52 -18.43 -1.69
N GLU A 197 -28.49 -17.64 -2.11
CA GLU A 197 -28.80 -16.35 -1.52
C GLU A 197 -29.55 -16.58 -0.20
N LEU A 198 -29.09 -15.88 0.83
CA LEU A 198 -29.75 -15.93 2.13
C LEU A 198 -30.82 -14.84 2.23
N ASP A 199 -31.95 -15.16 2.90
CA ASP A 199 -32.93 -14.14 3.33
C ASP A 199 -32.41 -13.42 4.59
N LYS A 200 -31.15 -12.94 4.49
CA LYS A 200 -30.45 -12.21 5.55
C LYS A 200 -29.73 -11.02 4.96
N THR A 201 -29.95 -9.88 5.58
CA THR A 201 -29.25 -8.65 5.21
C THR A 201 -28.57 -8.04 6.42
N VAL A 202 -27.45 -7.34 6.18
CA VAL A 202 -26.68 -6.62 7.18
C VAL A 202 -26.54 -5.18 6.71
N THR A 203 -26.89 -4.22 7.58
CA THR A 203 -26.68 -2.80 7.28
C THR A 203 -25.38 -2.33 7.92
N ILE A 204 -24.51 -1.71 7.13
CA ILE A 204 -23.22 -1.18 7.57
C ILE A 204 -23.17 0.31 7.24
N VAL A 205 -22.72 1.09 8.21
CA VAL A 205 -22.45 2.52 8.03
C VAL A 205 -20.94 2.71 8.15
N PRO A 206 -20.24 3.05 7.05
CA PRO A 206 -18.83 3.37 7.13
C PRO A 206 -18.57 4.54 8.08
N VAL A 207 -17.50 4.49 8.81
CA VAL A 207 -17.10 5.55 9.75
C VAL A 207 -15.72 6.07 9.40
N LYS A 208 -15.48 7.36 9.64
CA LYS A 208 -14.13 7.92 9.62
C LYS A 208 -13.51 7.67 10.99
N ASP A 209 -12.67 6.65 11.06
CA ASP A 209 -12.00 6.26 12.30
C ASP A 209 -10.63 5.66 11.97
N TYR A 210 -9.72 5.73 12.93
CA TYR A 210 -8.42 5.08 12.81
C TYR A 210 -8.59 3.56 12.89
N LEU A 211 -8.10 2.87 11.87
CA LEU A 211 -8.03 1.41 11.85
C LEU A 211 -6.63 0.96 12.25
N GLU A 212 -6.53 0.32 13.41
CA GLU A 212 -5.28 -0.22 13.90
C GLU A 212 -4.70 -1.24 12.91
N PRO A 213 -3.48 -1.02 12.35
CA PRO A 213 -2.95 -1.90 11.32
C PRO A 213 -2.48 -3.26 11.85
N VAL A 214 -2.18 -3.37 13.14
CA VAL A 214 -1.92 -4.66 13.81
C VAL A 214 -3.25 -5.26 14.22
N ILE A 215 -3.72 -6.23 13.45
CA ILE A 215 -4.98 -6.93 13.71
C ILE A 215 -4.83 -7.94 14.84
N MET A 216 -3.68 -8.63 14.89
CA MET A 216 -3.48 -9.72 15.82
C MET A 216 -2.01 -9.94 16.13
N THR A 217 -1.72 -10.22 17.39
CA THR A 217 -0.43 -10.66 17.92
C THR A 217 -0.65 -11.91 18.75
N LYS A 218 0.01 -13.01 18.40
CA LYS A 218 -0.07 -14.31 19.10
C LYS A 218 1.31 -14.94 19.27
N VAL A 219 1.43 -15.89 20.20
CA VAL A 219 2.61 -16.75 20.32
C VAL A 219 2.15 -18.20 20.35
N PHE A 220 2.77 -19.03 19.54
CA PHE A 220 2.57 -20.47 19.48
C PHE A 220 3.73 -21.19 20.16
N ASP A 221 3.42 -22.16 21.00
CA ASP A 221 4.38 -23.10 21.56
C ASP A 221 4.48 -24.31 20.62
N VAL A 222 5.66 -24.49 20.02
CA VAL A 222 5.85 -25.52 19.00
C VAL A 222 6.06 -26.90 19.62
N ASP A 223 6.88 -27.00 20.68
CA ASP A 223 7.31 -28.28 21.27
C ASP A 223 7.67 -28.19 22.76
N GLY A 224 7.25 -27.11 23.43
CA GLY A 224 7.61 -26.83 24.83
C GLY A 224 8.98 -26.15 25.02
N THR A 225 9.79 -26.06 23.96
CA THR A 225 11.13 -25.44 24.01
C THR A 225 11.26 -24.26 23.05
N LYS A 226 10.47 -24.24 21.98
CA LYS A 226 10.49 -23.24 20.92
C LYS A 226 9.16 -22.51 20.85
N LYS A 227 9.21 -21.19 20.83
CA LYS A 227 8.05 -20.33 20.63
C LYS A 227 8.17 -19.53 19.34
N VAL A 228 7.05 -19.42 18.62
CA VAL A 228 6.92 -18.69 17.36
C VAL A 228 5.90 -17.60 17.51
N GLY A 229 6.29 -16.34 17.27
CA GLY A 229 5.38 -15.21 17.20
C GLY A 229 4.56 -15.24 15.92
N TYR A 230 3.34 -14.72 15.96
CA TYR A 230 2.50 -14.45 14.79
C TYR A 230 1.98 -13.02 14.86
N LEU A 231 2.21 -12.27 13.82
CA LEU A 231 1.79 -10.89 13.65
C LEU A 231 0.97 -10.75 12.37
N HIS A 232 -0.32 -10.44 12.46
CA HIS A 232 -1.13 -10.05 11.31
C HIS A 232 -1.12 -8.53 11.18
N TYR A 233 -0.50 -8.02 10.11
CA TYR A 233 -0.22 -6.61 9.88
C TYR A 233 -0.71 -6.16 8.49
N THR A 234 -1.61 -5.17 8.43
CA THR A 234 -2.39 -4.85 7.24
C THR A 234 -1.90 -3.61 6.48
N SER A 235 -1.17 -2.71 7.10
CA SER A 235 -0.69 -1.48 6.43
C SER A 235 0.46 -0.83 7.19
N PHE A 236 1.44 -0.31 6.46
CA PHE A 236 2.53 0.51 7.01
C PHE A 236 2.05 1.98 7.13
N THR A 237 1.28 2.27 8.19
CA THR A 237 0.86 3.64 8.52
C THR A 237 2.04 4.44 9.10
N ASP A 238 1.84 5.73 9.37
CA ASP A 238 2.85 6.60 10.00
C ASP A 238 3.10 6.30 11.48
N SER A 239 2.28 5.44 12.11
CA SER A 239 2.43 5.02 13.51
C SER A 239 3.17 3.69 13.65
N VAL A 240 4.14 3.63 14.55
CA VAL A 240 4.91 2.42 14.90
C VAL A 240 4.55 1.85 16.27
N ASN A 241 3.63 2.47 17.01
CA ASN A 241 3.38 2.13 18.41
C ASN A 241 2.89 0.69 18.62
N SER A 242 1.97 0.23 17.79
CA SER A 242 1.47 -1.15 17.86
C SER A 242 2.51 -2.18 17.45
N LEU A 243 3.40 -1.83 16.52
CA LEU A 243 4.54 -2.67 16.15
C LEU A 243 5.52 -2.82 17.32
N ILE A 244 5.88 -1.71 17.98
CA ILE A 244 6.72 -1.72 19.18
C ILE A 244 6.09 -2.62 20.26
N SER A 245 4.80 -2.41 20.57
CA SER A 245 4.08 -3.22 21.56
C SER A 245 4.08 -4.70 21.21
N SER A 246 3.95 -5.04 19.92
CA SER A 246 3.98 -6.43 19.45
C SER A 246 5.38 -7.05 19.59
N MET A 247 6.43 -6.30 19.26
CA MET A 247 7.81 -6.79 19.40
C MET A 247 8.21 -6.98 20.86
N ASP A 248 7.83 -6.04 21.73
CA ASP A 248 8.04 -6.16 23.18
C ASP A 248 7.30 -7.38 23.75
N TYR A 249 6.05 -7.61 23.33
CA TYR A 249 5.31 -8.80 23.70
C TYR A 249 6.02 -10.09 23.25
N PHE A 250 6.50 -10.17 22.01
CA PHE A 250 7.24 -11.35 21.53
C PHE A 250 8.52 -11.57 22.33
N LYS A 251 9.22 -10.50 22.66
CA LYS A 251 10.43 -10.55 23.48
C LYS A 251 10.15 -11.06 24.89
N GLU A 252 9.10 -10.55 25.54
CA GLU A 252 8.67 -11.00 26.86
C GLU A 252 8.22 -12.48 26.88
N GLN A 253 7.55 -12.91 25.82
CA GLN A 253 7.14 -14.30 25.65
C GLN A 253 8.28 -15.25 25.28
N GLY A 254 9.44 -14.71 24.88
CA GLY A 254 10.59 -15.49 24.44
C GLY A 254 10.39 -16.16 23.07
N ALA A 255 9.68 -15.51 22.15
CA ALA A 255 9.53 -15.99 20.80
C ALA A 255 10.89 -15.90 20.06
N SER A 256 11.35 -17.02 19.50
CA SER A 256 12.64 -17.12 18.82
C SER A 256 12.54 -17.06 17.29
N GLU A 257 11.35 -17.19 16.77
CA GLU A 257 11.02 -17.03 15.34
C GLU A 257 9.72 -16.23 15.20
N LEU A 258 9.49 -15.63 14.03
CA LEU A 258 8.32 -14.83 13.74
C LEU A 258 7.66 -15.26 12.44
N ILE A 259 6.35 -15.41 12.46
CA ILE A 259 5.49 -15.45 11.29
C ILE A 259 4.83 -14.09 11.18
N ILE A 260 5.09 -13.35 10.11
CA ILE A 260 4.43 -12.09 9.82
C ILE A 260 3.49 -12.26 8.62
N ASP A 261 2.22 -11.98 8.84
CA ASP A 261 1.17 -12.13 7.85
C ASP A 261 0.91 -10.79 7.15
N LEU A 262 1.42 -10.70 5.93
CA LEU A 262 1.30 -9.55 5.04
C LEU A 262 0.43 -9.86 3.81
N ARG A 263 -0.35 -10.95 3.82
CA ARG A 263 -1.09 -11.39 2.63
C ARG A 263 -2.07 -10.35 2.08
N TYR A 264 -2.53 -9.41 2.90
CA TYR A 264 -3.43 -8.32 2.51
C TYR A 264 -2.80 -6.94 2.69
N ASN A 265 -1.48 -6.88 2.92
CA ASN A 265 -0.76 -5.64 3.18
C ASN A 265 -0.15 -5.06 1.90
N GLY A 266 -0.67 -3.94 1.45
CA GLY A 266 -0.23 -3.21 0.27
C GLY A 266 0.99 -2.32 0.42
N GLY A 267 1.61 -2.34 1.56
CA GLY A 267 2.71 -1.45 1.86
C GLY A 267 2.27 -0.22 2.64
N GLY A 268 2.88 0.91 2.36
CA GLY A 268 2.71 2.19 3.04
C GLY A 268 4.05 2.89 3.23
N TYR A 269 4.26 3.57 4.37
CA TYR A 269 5.45 4.37 4.63
C TYR A 269 6.74 3.54 4.72
N VAL A 270 7.75 3.97 3.98
CA VAL A 270 9.10 3.37 3.99
C VAL A 270 9.76 3.53 5.36
N SER A 271 9.56 4.68 6.03
CA SER A 271 10.02 4.92 7.40
C SER A 271 9.53 3.87 8.38
N THR A 272 8.25 3.51 8.31
CA THR A 272 7.66 2.45 9.14
C THR A 272 8.19 1.06 8.77
N CYS A 273 8.46 0.82 7.48
CA CYS A 273 9.12 -0.40 7.02
C CYS A 273 10.52 -0.54 7.60
N ILE A 274 11.32 0.54 7.57
CA ILE A 274 12.67 0.57 8.16
C ILE A 274 12.61 0.36 9.68
N ALA A 275 11.65 0.99 10.35
CA ALA A 275 11.43 0.82 11.79
C ALA A 275 11.13 -0.65 12.15
N LEU A 276 10.20 -1.29 11.44
CA LEU A 276 9.87 -2.70 11.62
C LEU A 276 11.06 -3.60 11.28
N GLY A 277 11.75 -3.34 10.17
CA GLY A 277 12.97 -4.03 9.78
C GLY A 277 14.05 -3.94 10.87
N SER A 278 14.19 -2.78 11.53
CA SER A 278 15.14 -2.57 12.63
C SER A 278 14.77 -3.36 13.90
N MET A 279 13.48 -3.58 14.13
CA MET A 279 13.03 -4.44 15.24
C MET A 279 13.18 -5.94 14.94
N MET A 280 13.39 -6.33 13.68
CA MET A 280 13.40 -7.73 13.24
C MET A 280 14.78 -8.23 12.81
N ALA A 281 15.64 -7.36 12.29
CA ALA A 281 16.99 -7.70 11.82
C ALA A 281 17.92 -8.16 12.95
N PRO A 282 19.04 -8.83 12.64
CA PRO A 282 20.05 -9.13 13.64
C PRO A 282 20.47 -7.88 14.41
N LYS A 283 20.41 -7.93 15.74
CA LYS A 283 20.61 -6.77 16.62
C LYS A 283 21.93 -6.05 16.36
N ALA A 284 23.00 -6.79 16.07
CA ALA A 284 24.29 -6.20 15.75
C ALA A 284 24.25 -5.30 14.50
N ALA A 285 23.50 -5.69 13.45
CA ALA A 285 23.34 -4.86 12.26
C ALA A 285 22.58 -3.56 12.57
N VAL A 286 21.56 -3.64 13.44
CA VAL A 286 20.77 -2.49 13.89
C VAL A 286 21.62 -1.54 14.76
N GLU A 287 22.34 -2.07 15.74
CA GLU A 287 23.23 -1.28 16.61
C GLU A 287 24.36 -0.61 15.85
N ASN A 288 24.83 -1.23 14.76
CA ASN A 288 25.82 -0.64 13.86
C ASN A 288 25.21 0.40 12.92
N GLY A 289 23.90 0.41 12.72
CA GLY A 289 23.20 1.24 11.74
C GLY A 289 23.60 0.87 10.32
N GLU A 290 23.57 -0.44 10.01
CA GLU A 290 23.89 -0.93 8.67
C GLU A 290 22.80 -0.55 7.65
N VAL A 291 23.13 -0.65 6.36
CA VAL A 291 22.21 -0.32 5.25
C VAL A 291 21.08 -1.34 5.20
N PHE A 292 19.85 -0.89 5.35
CA PHE A 292 18.64 -1.73 5.17
C PHE A 292 18.28 -1.87 3.70
N ASN A 293 18.22 -0.75 2.98
CA ASN A 293 17.97 -0.69 1.55
C ASN A 293 18.81 0.37 0.86
N THR A 294 18.92 0.26 -0.45
CA THR A 294 19.49 1.27 -1.33
C THR A 294 18.45 1.66 -2.36
N ASP A 295 18.22 2.95 -2.55
CA ASP A 295 17.30 3.45 -3.54
C ASP A 295 18.01 3.83 -4.84
N VAL A 296 17.36 3.59 -5.96
CA VAL A 296 17.82 3.97 -7.30
C VAL A 296 16.83 5.01 -7.84
N TYR A 297 17.32 6.21 -8.08
CA TYR A 297 16.54 7.35 -8.54
C TYR A 297 16.86 7.73 -9.98
N ASN A 298 16.13 8.70 -10.56
CA ASN A 298 16.56 9.39 -11.76
C ASN A 298 17.90 10.14 -11.52
N LYS A 299 18.49 10.62 -12.59
CA LYS A 299 19.81 11.27 -12.51
C LYS A 299 19.79 12.49 -11.58
N LEU A 300 18.79 13.35 -11.69
CA LEU A 300 18.67 14.58 -10.89
C LEU A 300 18.56 14.27 -9.39
N LEU A 301 17.68 13.35 -9.00
CA LEU A 301 17.50 12.93 -7.62
C LEU A 301 18.74 12.19 -7.09
N THR A 302 19.38 11.36 -7.91
CA THR A 302 20.63 10.67 -7.53
C THR A 302 21.73 11.68 -7.23
N GLU A 303 21.93 12.70 -8.07
CA GLU A 303 22.90 13.76 -7.83
C GLU A 303 22.56 14.56 -6.56
N TYR A 304 21.27 14.88 -6.37
CA TYR A 304 20.80 15.61 -5.18
C TYR A 304 21.06 14.83 -3.89
N TYR A 305 20.63 13.57 -3.80
CA TYR A 305 20.76 12.76 -2.59
C TYR A 305 22.23 12.42 -2.31
N THR A 306 23.02 12.08 -3.32
CA THR A 306 24.45 11.80 -3.15
C THR A 306 25.19 13.01 -2.58
N LYS A 307 24.80 14.22 -2.98
CA LYS A 307 25.45 15.46 -2.53
C LYS A 307 24.96 15.94 -1.16
N ASN A 308 23.67 15.78 -0.86
CA ASN A 308 23.03 16.45 0.28
C ASN A 308 22.67 15.49 1.42
N SER A 309 22.52 14.19 1.17
CA SER A 309 22.19 13.20 2.19
C SER A 309 22.72 11.80 1.81
N THR A 310 21.84 10.88 1.44
CA THR A 310 22.20 9.51 1.07
C THR A 310 21.10 8.87 0.22
N ILE A 311 21.49 7.92 -0.62
CA ILE A 311 20.57 7.03 -1.33
C ILE A 311 20.24 5.76 -0.52
N ASN A 312 20.78 5.62 0.69
CA ASN A 312 20.60 4.44 1.52
C ASN A 312 19.63 4.71 2.66
N GLY A 313 18.71 3.77 2.88
CA GLY A 313 17.99 3.64 4.14
C GLY A 313 18.83 2.81 5.12
N TYR A 314 18.92 3.25 6.36
CA TYR A 314 19.72 2.59 7.41
C TYR A 314 18.82 2.05 8.50
N PHE A 315 19.21 0.95 9.11
CA PHE A 315 18.56 0.51 10.35
C PHE A 315 18.64 1.60 11.42
N GLU A 316 17.54 1.78 12.13
CA GLU A 316 17.42 2.79 13.18
C GLU A 316 17.74 2.20 14.56
N LYS A 317 18.88 2.62 15.14
CA LYS A 317 19.40 2.12 16.42
C LYS A 317 18.41 2.24 17.58
N LYS A 318 17.53 3.23 17.56
CA LYS A 318 16.51 3.44 18.61
C LYS A 318 15.54 2.26 18.78
N TYR A 319 15.42 1.39 17.77
CA TYR A 319 14.54 0.21 17.83
C TYR A 319 15.27 -1.07 18.28
N ALA A 320 16.59 -1.01 18.52
CA ALA A 320 17.35 -2.18 18.98
C ALA A 320 16.88 -2.70 20.36
N GLU A 321 16.33 -1.82 21.21
CA GLU A 321 15.78 -2.21 22.50
C GLU A 321 14.49 -3.03 22.41
N HIS A 322 13.71 -2.86 21.34
CA HIS A 322 12.47 -3.57 21.06
C HIS A 322 12.68 -4.83 20.21
N ASN A 323 13.92 -5.19 19.90
CA ASN A 323 14.25 -6.32 19.05
C ASN A 323 14.26 -7.63 19.86
N PRO A 324 13.43 -8.64 19.48
CA PRO A 324 13.38 -9.96 20.13
C PRO A 324 14.54 -10.88 19.74
N GLU A 325 15.38 -10.48 18.78
CA GLU A 325 16.50 -11.28 18.22
C GLU A 325 16.01 -12.59 17.56
N PHE A 326 15.03 -12.47 16.68
CA PHE A 326 14.51 -13.60 15.93
C PHE A 326 15.61 -14.29 15.10
N LYS A 327 15.60 -15.63 15.12
CA LYS A 327 16.53 -16.46 14.36
C LYS A 327 16.07 -16.68 12.92
N LYS A 328 14.76 -16.64 12.69
CA LYS A 328 14.13 -16.87 11.40
C LYS A 328 12.81 -16.14 11.31
N ILE A 329 12.46 -15.68 10.10
CA ILE A 329 11.22 -15.02 9.80
C ILE A 329 10.51 -15.74 8.65
N TYR A 330 9.21 -15.97 8.83
CA TYR A 330 8.30 -16.46 7.80
C TYR A 330 7.36 -15.33 7.40
N PHE A 331 7.27 -15.06 6.12
CA PHE A 331 6.31 -14.12 5.53
C PHE A 331 5.16 -14.87 4.89
N LEU A 332 3.92 -14.58 5.31
CA LEU A 332 2.73 -15.03 4.60
C LEU A 332 2.30 -13.93 3.63
N VAL A 333 2.24 -14.27 2.34
CA VAL A 333 2.05 -13.30 1.27
C VAL A 333 1.00 -13.73 0.26
N SER A 334 0.45 -12.77 -0.47
CA SER A 334 -0.43 -13.01 -1.61
C SER A 334 -0.15 -12.02 -2.73
N LYS A 335 -0.88 -12.13 -3.84
CA LYS A 335 -0.85 -11.13 -4.92
C LYS A 335 -1.21 -9.70 -4.47
N HIS A 336 -1.70 -9.53 -3.25
CA HIS A 336 -2.01 -8.23 -2.65
C HIS A 336 -0.89 -7.68 -1.77
N THR A 337 0.15 -8.44 -1.51
CA THR A 337 1.35 -8.00 -0.80
C THR A 337 2.19 -7.13 -1.74
N ALA A 338 2.47 -5.87 -1.36
CA ALA A 338 3.10 -4.90 -2.26
C ALA A 338 4.02 -3.90 -1.55
N SER A 339 4.90 -3.24 -2.32
CA SER A 339 5.65 -2.04 -1.92
C SER A 339 6.48 -2.25 -0.64
N SER A 340 6.21 -1.51 0.45
CA SER A 340 6.93 -1.63 1.74
C SER A 340 6.91 -3.05 2.31
N SER A 341 5.87 -3.85 2.04
CA SER A 341 5.85 -5.27 2.38
C SER A 341 6.92 -6.05 1.60
N GLU A 342 7.09 -5.74 0.31
CA GLU A 342 8.12 -6.35 -0.54
C GLU A 342 9.51 -5.85 -0.17
N LEU A 343 9.64 -4.55 0.15
CA LEU A 343 10.87 -3.95 0.65
C LEU A 343 11.35 -4.60 1.95
N LEU A 344 10.42 -4.88 2.88
CA LEU A 344 10.76 -5.54 4.15
C LEU A 344 11.39 -6.92 3.92
N MET A 345 10.81 -7.72 3.01
CA MET A 345 11.37 -9.02 2.63
C MET A 345 12.75 -8.89 1.98
N VAL A 346 12.90 -7.98 1.02
CA VAL A 346 14.16 -7.71 0.31
C VAL A 346 15.26 -7.28 1.28
N GLY A 347 14.99 -6.31 2.14
CA GLY A 347 15.96 -5.77 3.10
C GLY A 347 16.40 -6.81 4.13
N LEU A 348 15.48 -7.57 4.71
CA LEU A 348 15.80 -8.58 5.73
C LEU A 348 16.51 -9.81 5.16
N ASN A 349 16.16 -10.24 3.95
CA ASN A 349 16.77 -11.41 3.31
C ASN A 349 18.29 -11.28 3.11
N ALA A 350 18.81 -10.05 3.10
CA ALA A 350 20.25 -9.79 3.03
C ALA A 350 20.98 -10.01 4.37
N TYR A 351 20.25 -10.22 5.47
CA TYR A 351 20.80 -10.27 6.84
C TYR A 351 20.49 -11.55 7.61
N MET A 352 19.39 -12.24 7.27
CA MET A 352 18.93 -13.38 8.05
C MET A 352 18.15 -14.39 7.21
N ASP A 353 17.83 -15.55 7.80
CA ASP A 353 17.00 -16.58 7.18
C ASP A 353 15.55 -16.09 7.07
N VAL A 354 15.07 -15.93 5.85
CA VAL A 354 13.72 -15.51 5.50
C VAL A 354 13.08 -16.59 4.63
N THR A 355 11.89 -17.01 5.02
CA THR A 355 11.05 -17.93 4.24
C THR A 355 9.76 -17.22 3.85
N VAL A 356 9.42 -17.23 2.57
CA VAL A 356 8.20 -16.63 2.03
C VAL A 356 7.25 -17.74 1.59
N ILE A 357 6.02 -17.71 2.10
CA ILE A 357 4.97 -18.69 1.86
C ILE A 357 3.73 -17.96 1.31
N GLY A 358 3.18 -18.45 0.23
CA GLY A 358 1.97 -17.86 -0.35
C GLY A 358 1.98 -17.78 -1.86
N GLU A 359 1.31 -16.79 -2.41
CA GLU A 359 1.30 -16.48 -3.84
C GLU A 359 2.39 -15.49 -4.19
N LYS A 360 2.76 -15.42 -5.48
CA LYS A 360 3.63 -14.36 -6.00
C LYS A 360 3.06 -12.98 -5.68
N THR A 361 3.90 -12.08 -5.15
CA THR A 361 3.47 -10.76 -4.70
C THR A 361 3.10 -9.82 -5.85
N HIS A 362 2.64 -8.62 -5.54
CA HIS A 362 2.14 -7.66 -6.51
C HIS A 362 3.20 -7.15 -7.50
N GLY A 363 4.44 -7.05 -7.08
CA GLY A 363 5.54 -6.55 -7.90
C GLY A 363 5.65 -5.02 -7.93
N LYS A 364 5.24 -4.32 -6.85
CA LYS A 364 5.52 -2.89 -6.71
C LYS A 364 6.93 -2.68 -6.16
N PHE A 365 7.89 -2.65 -7.08
CA PHE A 365 9.33 -2.57 -6.81
C PHE A 365 9.85 -1.14 -6.68
N CYS A 366 8.96 -0.14 -6.69
CA CYS A 366 9.29 1.28 -6.68
C CYS A 366 8.61 2.02 -5.53
N THR A 367 9.25 3.10 -5.12
CA THR A 367 8.80 4.04 -4.09
C THR A 367 8.14 5.24 -4.75
N GLY A 368 6.97 5.63 -4.27
CA GLY A 368 6.27 6.82 -4.71
C GLY A 368 6.26 7.91 -3.65
N MET A 369 6.15 9.16 -4.10
CA MET A 369 5.97 10.34 -3.25
C MET A 369 4.70 11.08 -3.66
N LEU A 370 3.96 11.60 -2.67
CA LEU A 370 2.83 12.47 -2.92
C LEU A 370 3.31 13.91 -3.01
N MET A 371 3.47 14.40 -4.23
CA MET A 371 3.84 15.79 -4.49
C MET A 371 2.60 16.68 -4.48
N ARG A 372 2.72 17.86 -3.87
CA ARG A 372 1.69 18.89 -3.83
C ARG A 372 2.15 20.09 -4.64
N PRO A 373 1.24 20.94 -5.14
CA PRO A 373 1.63 22.18 -5.81
C PRO A 373 2.54 23.09 -4.96
N SER A 374 2.33 23.10 -3.64
CA SER A 374 3.18 23.84 -2.70
C SER A 374 4.62 23.30 -2.59
N HIS A 375 4.87 22.06 -3.00
CA HIS A 375 6.22 21.48 -3.06
C HIS A 375 6.96 21.88 -4.34
N ILE A 376 6.23 22.08 -5.43
CA ILE A 376 6.79 22.31 -6.77
C ILE A 376 7.00 23.79 -7.05
N PHE A 377 6.00 24.61 -6.75
CA PHE A 377 6.04 26.04 -7.09
C PHE A 377 6.69 26.90 -6.01
N THR A 378 7.24 28.07 -6.43
CA THR A 378 7.68 29.09 -5.49
C THR A 378 6.52 29.51 -4.58
N LYS A 379 6.85 29.95 -3.37
CA LYS A 379 5.84 30.39 -2.38
C LYS A 379 4.99 31.54 -2.93
N GLU A 380 5.61 32.44 -3.68
CA GLU A 380 4.97 33.59 -4.31
C GLU A 380 3.94 33.13 -5.33
N PHE A 381 4.33 32.29 -6.29
CA PHE A 381 3.43 31.75 -7.31
C PHE A 381 2.29 30.95 -6.66
N TYR A 382 2.62 30.01 -5.76
CA TYR A 382 1.61 29.20 -5.08
C TYR A 382 0.57 30.04 -4.36
N ASN A 383 0.97 31.08 -3.61
CA ASN A 383 0.03 31.93 -2.87
C ASN A 383 -0.92 32.71 -3.77
N ILE A 384 -0.52 33.05 -4.98
CA ILE A 384 -1.38 33.77 -5.94
C ILE A 384 -2.47 32.83 -6.48
N TYR A 385 -2.11 31.59 -6.84
CA TYR A 385 -2.99 30.72 -7.63
C TYR A 385 -3.60 29.54 -6.86
N LYS A 386 -3.25 29.31 -5.60
CA LYS A 386 -3.59 28.08 -4.82
C LYS A 386 -5.07 27.71 -4.77
N GLU A 387 -5.98 28.69 -4.83
CA GLU A 387 -7.41 28.43 -4.61
C GLU A 387 -8.02 27.49 -5.66
N GLY A 388 -7.45 27.44 -6.86
CA GLY A 388 -7.90 26.53 -7.92
C GLY A 388 -7.35 25.11 -7.83
N PHE A 389 -6.19 24.89 -7.15
CA PHE A 389 -5.49 23.61 -7.25
C PHE A 389 -4.77 23.14 -5.98
N LYS A 390 -4.99 23.80 -4.82
CA LYS A 390 -4.26 23.50 -3.57
C LYS A 390 -4.42 22.06 -3.05
N ASP A 391 -5.53 21.40 -3.36
CA ASP A 391 -5.77 20.03 -2.93
C ASP A 391 -5.44 18.97 -4.01
N TRP A 392 -4.94 19.45 -5.15
CA TRP A 392 -4.35 18.54 -6.14
C TRP A 392 -3.03 17.96 -5.61
N GLY A 393 -2.70 16.79 -6.10
CA GLY A 393 -1.43 16.13 -5.84
C GLY A 393 -1.10 15.15 -6.96
N MET A 394 0.16 14.78 -7.06
CA MET A 394 0.60 13.68 -7.92
C MET A 394 1.34 12.66 -7.04
N TYR A 395 0.83 11.44 -7.02
CA TYR A 395 1.61 10.34 -6.47
C TYR A 395 2.52 9.84 -7.57
N VAL A 396 3.78 10.24 -7.53
CA VAL A 396 4.78 9.96 -8.59
C VAL A 396 5.78 8.92 -8.12
N MET A 397 6.10 7.95 -9.00
CA MET A 397 7.18 7.00 -8.72
C MET A 397 8.52 7.69 -8.87
N VAL A 398 9.28 7.78 -7.77
CA VAL A 398 10.53 8.54 -7.70
C VAL A 398 11.78 7.68 -7.71
N GLY A 399 11.68 6.43 -7.22
CA GLY A 399 12.82 5.53 -7.12
C GLY A 399 12.40 4.07 -7.13
N SER A 400 13.36 3.19 -7.32
CA SER A 400 13.21 1.77 -7.03
C SER A 400 14.11 1.38 -5.86
N PHE A 401 13.76 0.32 -5.13
CA PHE A 401 14.53 -0.12 -3.97
C PHE A 401 15.28 -1.43 -4.23
N ALA A 402 16.41 -1.59 -3.58
CA ALA A 402 17.22 -2.79 -3.56
C ALA A 402 17.73 -3.08 -2.14
N ASP A 403 18.22 -4.28 -1.89
CA ASP A 403 18.92 -4.60 -0.65
C ASP A 403 20.29 -3.88 -0.58
N LYS A 404 21.02 -4.07 0.52
CA LYS A 404 22.37 -3.51 0.74
C LYS A 404 23.39 -3.88 -0.35
N ASN A 405 23.15 -4.93 -1.12
CA ASN A 405 24.03 -5.42 -2.18
C ASN A 405 23.59 -4.95 -3.58
N GLY A 406 22.52 -4.13 -3.67
CA GLY A 406 21.96 -3.66 -4.93
C GLY A 406 21.03 -4.67 -5.60
N TYR A 407 20.60 -5.73 -4.91
CA TYR A 407 19.69 -6.73 -5.45
C TYR A 407 18.23 -6.43 -5.03
N ASN A 408 17.33 -6.43 -6.00
CA ASN A 408 15.90 -6.34 -5.79
C ASN A 408 15.23 -7.65 -6.24
N ALA A 409 14.76 -8.46 -5.28
CA ALA A 409 14.01 -9.68 -5.56
C ALA A 409 12.58 -9.40 -6.03
N SER A 410 12.02 -8.26 -5.64
CA SER A 410 10.75 -7.79 -6.16
C SER A 410 10.97 -7.13 -7.52
N ARG A 411 10.29 -7.62 -8.52
CA ARG A 411 10.35 -7.14 -9.91
C ARG A 411 8.92 -6.79 -10.35
N PRO A 412 8.71 -6.20 -11.51
CA PRO A 412 7.36 -5.94 -12.00
C PRO A 412 6.41 -7.14 -11.95
N ASP A 413 6.97 -8.34 -11.96
CA ASP A 413 6.24 -9.60 -11.86
C ASP A 413 6.12 -10.16 -10.42
N GLY A 414 6.63 -9.48 -9.40
CA GLY A 414 6.50 -9.79 -7.98
C GLY A 414 7.60 -10.67 -7.39
N TYR A 415 7.65 -10.72 -6.05
CA TYR A 415 8.52 -11.62 -5.29
C TYR A 415 8.00 -13.06 -5.37
N THR A 416 8.85 -13.99 -5.75
CA THR A 416 8.47 -15.42 -5.86
C THR A 416 8.65 -16.10 -4.51
N PRO A 417 7.58 -16.67 -3.90
CA PRO A 417 7.67 -17.38 -2.63
C PRO A 417 8.57 -18.62 -2.69
N ASN A 418 9.13 -19.00 -1.52
CA ASN A 418 9.83 -20.28 -1.35
C ASN A 418 8.85 -21.47 -1.40
N THR A 419 7.66 -21.27 -0.80
CA THR A 419 6.56 -22.25 -0.85
C THR A 419 5.36 -21.60 -1.50
N ILE A 420 4.97 -22.09 -2.68
CA ILE A 420 3.79 -21.58 -3.39
C ILE A 420 2.54 -22.23 -2.81
N LEU A 421 1.70 -21.42 -2.18
CA LEU A 421 0.45 -21.85 -1.57
C LEU A 421 -0.57 -20.72 -1.68
N LYS A 422 -1.77 -21.01 -2.17
CA LYS A 422 -2.81 -20.01 -2.33
C LYS A 422 -3.58 -19.80 -1.04
N ASP A 423 -3.87 -18.53 -0.69
CA ASP A 423 -4.81 -18.18 0.37
C ASP A 423 -6.21 -18.71 0.04
N ASP A 424 -6.87 -19.30 1.03
CA ASP A 424 -8.23 -19.80 0.90
C ASP A 424 -9.14 -19.24 2.00
N PRO A 425 -9.88 -18.14 1.74
CA PRO A 425 -10.84 -17.59 2.69
C PRO A 425 -11.99 -18.53 3.05
N PHE A 426 -12.10 -19.67 2.35
CA PHE A 426 -13.14 -20.67 2.56
C PHE A 426 -12.65 -21.95 3.26
N ASP A 427 -11.40 -21.99 3.72
CA ASP A 427 -10.88 -23.15 4.47
C ASP A 427 -11.59 -23.38 5.81
N GLY A 428 -12.45 -22.44 6.22
CA GLY A 428 -13.28 -22.53 7.41
C GLY A 428 -12.60 -22.05 8.69
N PHE A 429 -11.34 -21.59 8.62
CA PHE A 429 -10.58 -21.10 9.75
C PHE A 429 -10.42 -19.59 9.71
N ASP A 430 -10.37 -18.98 10.89
CA ASP A 430 -10.07 -17.55 11.01
C ASP A 430 -8.54 -17.33 10.93
N LEU A 431 -8.11 -16.13 10.54
CA LEU A 431 -6.70 -15.77 10.59
C LEU A 431 -6.16 -15.91 12.02
N GLY A 432 -4.95 -16.49 12.15
CA GLY A 432 -4.35 -16.79 13.44
C GLY A 432 -4.84 -18.10 14.09
N ASP A 433 -5.68 -18.89 13.41
CA ASP A 433 -5.92 -20.29 13.77
C ASP A 433 -4.78 -21.16 13.21
N PRO A 434 -4.18 -22.04 14.00
CA PRO A 434 -3.08 -22.90 13.53
C PRO A 434 -3.47 -23.88 12.40
N HIS A 435 -4.75 -24.06 12.13
CA HIS A 435 -5.24 -24.90 11.04
C HIS A 435 -5.49 -24.10 9.74
N GLU A 436 -5.43 -22.76 9.80
CA GLU A 436 -5.59 -21.91 8.63
C GLU A 436 -4.48 -22.20 7.61
N THR A 437 -4.83 -22.24 6.35
CA THR A 437 -4.02 -22.79 5.25
C THR A 437 -2.57 -22.26 5.23
N LEU A 438 -2.33 -20.96 5.23
CA LEU A 438 -0.97 -20.41 5.15
C LEU A 438 -0.25 -20.45 6.49
N LEU A 439 -0.97 -20.19 7.58
CA LEU A 439 -0.39 -20.21 8.92
C LEU A 439 0.01 -21.62 9.32
N ARG A 440 -0.79 -22.62 8.99
CA ARG A 440 -0.46 -24.03 9.22
C ARG A 440 0.85 -24.41 8.55
N GLU A 441 1.01 -24.11 7.26
CA GLU A 441 2.24 -24.38 6.53
C GLU A 441 3.47 -23.75 7.20
N ALA A 442 3.35 -22.48 7.63
CA ALA A 442 4.45 -21.79 8.34
C ALA A 442 4.78 -22.44 9.69
N LEU A 443 3.76 -22.81 10.48
CA LEU A 443 3.93 -23.45 11.78
C LEU A 443 4.53 -24.86 11.62
N GLU A 444 4.13 -25.64 10.60
CA GLU A 444 4.70 -26.94 10.28
C GLU A 444 6.18 -26.81 9.86
N GLN A 445 6.52 -25.82 9.04
CA GLN A 445 7.92 -25.52 8.69
C GLN A 445 8.73 -25.05 9.91
N ALA A 446 8.09 -24.39 10.87
CA ALA A 446 8.69 -24.06 12.16
C ALA A 446 8.82 -25.27 13.09
N GLY A 447 8.32 -26.45 12.71
CA GLY A 447 8.45 -27.70 13.46
C GLY A 447 7.24 -28.05 14.33
N MET A 448 6.15 -27.29 14.26
CA MET A 448 4.92 -27.59 14.99
C MET A 448 4.22 -28.81 14.36
N LYS A 449 3.79 -29.75 15.20
CA LYS A 449 2.97 -30.88 14.76
C LYS A 449 1.51 -30.52 14.88
N ILE A 450 0.85 -30.26 13.75
CA ILE A 450 -0.56 -29.93 13.72
C ILE A 450 -1.33 -31.21 13.33
N ASN A 451 -2.16 -31.71 14.24
CA ASN A 451 -2.99 -32.88 13.96
C ASN A 451 -4.06 -32.51 12.95
N ASN A 452 -4.34 -33.45 12.01
CA ASN A 452 -5.46 -33.30 11.09
C ASN A 452 -6.75 -33.17 11.91
N PHE A 453 -7.39 -32.04 11.78
CA PHE A 453 -8.70 -31.77 12.36
C PHE A 453 -9.76 -31.98 11.25
N ASP A 454 -10.94 -32.49 11.63
CA ASP A 454 -12.07 -32.41 10.73
C ASP A 454 -12.34 -30.92 10.46
N ALA A 455 -12.20 -30.50 9.21
CA ALA A 455 -12.46 -29.13 8.81
C ALA A 455 -13.84 -28.71 9.34
N PRO A 456 -14.01 -27.47 9.85
CA PRO A 456 -15.31 -27.00 10.26
C PRO A 456 -16.27 -27.16 9.10
N THR A 457 -17.54 -27.48 9.40
CA THR A 457 -18.63 -27.72 8.45
C THR A 457 -19.03 -26.48 7.64
N ARG A 458 -18.12 -25.56 7.34
CA ARG A 458 -18.34 -24.58 6.29
C ARG A 458 -18.19 -25.28 4.94
N ALA A 459 -19.13 -25.01 4.06
CA ALA A 459 -19.06 -25.52 2.70
C ALA A 459 -17.73 -25.04 2.08
N ILE A 460 -16.85 -25.98 1.80
CA ILE A 460 -15.60 -25.72 1.10
C ILE A 460 -15.98 -25.30 -0.32
N MET A 461 -15.84 -24.02 -0.63
CA MET A 461 -15.86 -23.62 -2.02
C MET A 461 -14.63 -24.21 -2.67
N PRO A 462 -14.76 -24.87 -3.80
CA PRO A 462 -13.59 -25.17 -4.60
C PRO A 462 -13.00 -23.81 -5.04
N SER A 463 -11.96 -23.33 -4.38
CA SER A 463 -11.24 -22.08 -4.69
C SER A 463 -10.69 -22.06 -6.14
N GLN A 464 -10.83 -23.17 -6.85
CA GLN A 464 -10.49 -23.37 -8.26
C GLN A 464 -11.65 -23.07 -9.23
N MET A 465 -12.90 -22.90 -8.76
CA MET A 465 -14.06 -22.73 -9.65
C MET A 465 -14.39 -21.27 -9.98
N TYR A 466 -13.93 -20.32 -9.20
CA TYR A 466 -14.27 -18.91 -9.39
C TYR A 466 -13.02 -18.07 -9.55
N GLU A 467 -13.00 -17.25 -10.60
CA GLU A 467 -11.92 -16.33 -10.86
C GLU A 467 -12.16 -15.03 -10.08
N ALA A 468 -11.19 -14.65 -9.24
CA ALA A 468 -11.23 -13.36 -8.57
C ALA A 468 -11.10 -12.26 -9.61
N ILE A 469 -12.03 -11.32 -9.59
CA ILE A 469 -11.94 -10.13 -10.43
C ILE A 469 -10.76 -9.32 -9.93
N PRO A 470 -9.83 -8.91 -10.80
CA PRO A 470 -8.74 -8.04 -10.40
C PRO A 470 -9.31 -6.75 -9.82
N VAL A 471 -9.26 -6.59 -8.51
CA VAL A 471 -9.57 -5.34 -7.85
C VAL A 471 -8.27 -4.61 -7.60
N GLU A 472 -8.18 -3.47 -8.19
CA GLU A 472 -7.21 -2.50 -7.80
C GLU A 472 -7.63 -1.95 -6.43
N ARG A 473 -7.00 -2.43 -5.36
CA ARG A 473 -7.29 -1.94 -4.00
C ARG A 473 -6.86 -0.50 -3.88
N PRO A 474 -7.62 0.38 -3.20
CA PRO A 474 -7.27 1.79 -3.06
C PRO A 474 -5.85 2.04 -2.54
N ALA A 475 -5.32 1.15 -1.70
CA ALA A 475 -3.95 1.23 -1.20
C ALA A 475 -2.87 0.95 -2.26
N TYR A 476 -3.22 0.24 -3.35
CA TYR A 476 -2.27 -0.14 -4.40
C TYR A 476 -2.51 0.56 -5.71
N ASN A 477 -3.76 0.87 -5.98
CA ASN A 477 -4.22 1.27 -7.30
C ASN A 477 -5.18 2.42 -7.19
N ILE A 478 -4.59 3.51 -7.08
CA ILE A 478 -5.24 4.78 -7.08
C ILE A 478 -5.66 5.20 -8.51
N LYS A 479 -5.37 4.39 -9.51
CA LYS A 479 -5.50 4.76 -10.94
C LYS A 479 -6.91 4.92 -11.50
N LYS A 480 -7.98 4.48 -10.83
CA LYS A 480 -9.27 4.36 -11.52
C LYS A 480 -10.47 5.05 -10.90
N THR A 481 -10.32 5.76 -9.80
CA THR A 481 -11.46 6.41 -9.15
C THR A 481 -11.54 7.91 -9.36
N THR A 482 -10.55 8.51 -9.99
CA THR A 482 -10.68 9.86 -10.50
C THR A 482 -11.28 9.83 -11.91
N THR A 483 -12.56 9.55 -12.00
CA THR A 483 -13.32 10.30 -13.00
C THR A 483 -13.20 11.74 -12.56
N LEU A 484 -12.28 12.48 -13.22
CA LEU A 484 -12.34 13.92 -13.15
C LEU A 484 -13.78 14.33 -13.43
N PRO A 485 -14.35 15.31 -12.72
CA PRO A 485 -15.68 15.82 -13.04
C PRO A 485 -15.79 16.33 -14.49
N TYR A 486 -14.72 16.32 -15.23
CA TYR A 486 -14.58 16.66 -16.65
C TYR A 486 -14.67 15.46 -17.62
N SER A 487 -15.17 14.30 -17.19
CA SER A 487 -15.73 13.32 -18.14
C SER A 487 -17.04 13.86 -18.72
N ILE A 488 -17.06 15.13 -19.11
CA ILE A 488 -18.12 15.72 -19.88
C ILE A 488 -17.50 16.04 -21.26
N TYR A 489 -17.74 15.10 -22.19
CA TYR A 489 -17.72 15.21 -23.64
C TYR A 489 -16.57 15.96 -24.33
#